data_eaeaec06a8e5fb012fc129be92ddbbff
#
_entry.id   eaeaec06a8e5fb012fc129be92ddbbff
#
_cell.length_a   1.000
_cell.length_b   1.000
_cell.length_c   1.000
_cell.angle_alpha   90.00
_cell.angle_beta   90.00
_cell.angle_gamma   90.00
#
_symmetry.space_group_name_H-M   'P 1'
#
loop_
_entity.id
_entity.type
_entity.pdbx_description
1 polymer ?
#
loop_
_entity_poly.entity_id
_entity_poly.type
_entity_poly.pdbx_seq_one_letter_code
_entity_poly.pdbx_strand_id
1 'polypeptide(L)'
;KQFILQKKDAYTSENLPSLFGKVGNRLIFVDREDGVEKISNKSLANQQEANTVATLLTELLENGHDAIAITPYNGQVDEIRGRISDKFRDNVRTVDGFQGKEADFILLSLVRKNQRTGASRRWGFFRDPRRINVAFSRAREGLIVVSSQKHIEQTDWLENEEHLLTILNEIQQHGSVVQGK
;
A
#
# COMPACT_ATOMS: atom_id res chain seq x y z
N LYS A 1 14.23 -9.97 -9.89
CA LYS A 1 12.99 -10.26 -10.65
C LYS A 1 12.23 -8.96 -10.72
N GLN A 2 12.08 -8.40 -11.93
CA GLN A 2 11.25 -7.23 -12.19
C GLN A 2 9.83 -7.49 -11.69
N PHE A 3 9.33 -6.62 -10.82
CA PHE A 3 7.91 -6.54 -10.51
C PHE A 3 7.22 -5.86 -11.71
N ILE A 4 6.94 -6.64 -12.74
CA ILE A 4 6.19 -6.16 -13.88
C ILE A 4 4.73 -6.41 -13.58
N LEU A 5 3.97 -5.34 -13.35
CA LEU A 5 2.54 -5.36 -13.57
C LEU A 5 2.36 -5.76 -15.04
N GLN A 6 1.96 -7.01 -15.29
CA GLN A 6 1.66 -7.44 -16.64
C GLN A 6 0.50 -6.58 -17.15
N LYS A 7 0.80 -5.69 -18.10
CA LYS A 7 -0.21 -4.92 -18.81
C LYS A 7 -1.22 -5.90 -19.43
N LYS A 8 -2.40 -5.99 -18.83
CA LYS A 8 -3.58 -6.43 -19.57
C LYS A 8 -4.28 -5.18 -20.08
N ASP A 9 -4.59 -5.16 -21.36
CA ASP A 9 -5.23 -4.03 -22.05
C ASP A 9 -6.72 -3.84 -21.68
N ALA A 10 -7.14 -4.33 -20.50
CA ALA A 10 -8.53 -4.29 -20.05
C ALA A 10 -8.99 -2.89 -19.65
N TYR A 11 -8.06 -1.99 -19.30
CA TYR A 11 -8.37 -0.62 -18.91
C TYR A 11 -7.76 0.37 -19.90
N THR A 12 -8.63 1.06 -20.63
CA THR A 12 -8.27 2.23 -21.45
C THR A 12 -8.10 3.46 -20.56
N SER A 13 -7.50 4.53 -21.07
CA SER A 13 -7.38 5.81 -20.34
C SER A 13 -8.74 6.37 -19.87
N GLU A 14 -9.83 6.00 -20.53
CA GLU A 14 -11.20 6.43 -20.21
C GLU A 14 -11.82 5.66 -19.02
N ASN A 15 -11.35 4.43 -18.76
CA ASN A 15 -11.88 3.55 -17.72
C ASN A 15 -10.97 3.47 -16.48
N LEU A 16 -9.84 4.17 -16.45
CA LEU A 16 -8.97 4.20 -15.28
C LEU A 16 -9.61 5.01 -14.15
N PRO A 17 -9.53 4.53 -12.90
CA PRO A 17 -9.95 5.32 -11.74
C PRO A 17 -9.30 6.70 -11.75
N SER A 18 -9.98 7.72 -11.22
CA SER A 18 -9.60 9.12 -11.38
C SER A 18 -8.17 9.44 -10.95
N LEU A 19 -7.67 8.78 -9.89
CA LEU A 19 -6.28 8.97 -9.45
C LEU A 19 -5.29 8.47 -10.49
N PHE A 20 -5.47 7.26 -11.02
CA PHE A 20 -4.58 6.68 -12.03
C PHE A 20 -4.63 7.47 -13.34
N GLY A 21 -5.81 7.94 -13.75
CA GLY A 21 -5.96 8.81 -14.91
C GLY A 21 -5.26 10.16 -14.76
N LYS A 22 -5.37 10.79 -13.58
CA LYS A 22 -4.70 12.08 -13.28
C LYS A 22 -3.19 11.99 -13.29
N VAL A 23 -2.62 10.91 -12.76
CA VAL A 23 -1.16 10.74 -12.69
C VAL A 23 -0.59 10.01 -13.92
N GLY A 24 -1.44 9.43 -14.78
CA GLY A 24 -1.02 8.72 -15.98
C GLY A 24 -0.20 7.45 -15.71
N ASN A 25 -0.30 6.88 -14.52
CA ASN A 25 0.49 5.74 -14.11
C ASN A 25 -0.32 4.75 -13.27
N ARG A 26 0.01 3.46 -13.37
CA ARG A 26 -0.65 2.35 -12.64
C ARG A 26 0.09 1.93 -11.37
N LEU A 27 1.27 2.49 -11.13
CA LEU A 27 2.07 2.28 -9.93
C LEU A 27 2.22 3.62 -9.23
N ILE A 28 1.57 3.78 -8.08
CA ILE A 28 1.49 5.06 -7.37
C ILE A 28 1.98 4.88 -5.93
N PHE A 29 2.83 5.78 -5.49
CA PHE A 29 3.18 5.95 -4.08
C PHE A 29 2.50 7.20 -3.55
N VAL A 30 1.69 7.07 -2.51
CA VAL A 30 1.10 8.19 -1.79
C VAL A 30 1.93 8.45 -0.54
N ASP A 31 2.67 9.54 -0.55
CA ASP A 31 3.55 9.92 0.55
C ASP A 31 2.76 10.54 1.70
N ARG A 32 2.87 9.92 2.90
CA ARG A 32 2.22 10.35 4.15
C ARG A 32 3.27 10.66 5.21
N GLU A 33 4.00 11.78 4.97
CA GLU A 33 4.99 12.27 5.94
C GLU A 33 4.39 12.66 7.30
N ASP A 34 3.10 13.00 7.35
CA ASP A 34 2.35 13.31 8.56
C ASP A 34 1.88 12.07 9.33
N GLY A 35 2.03 10.87 8.74
CA GLY A 35 1.63 9.62 9.38
C GLY A 35 2.45 9.32 10.65
N VAL A 36 1.82 8.71 11.64
CA VAL A 36 2.47 8.23 12.86
C VAL A 36 1.93 6.85 13.22
N GLU A 37 2.83 5.88 13.40
CA GLU A 37 2.41 4.56 13.88
C GLU A 37 2.01 4.64 15.35
N LYS A 38 0.93 3.95 15.71
CA LYS A 38 0.46 3.79 17.10
C LYS A 38 -0.01 2.37 17.35
N ILE A 39 -0.08 2.00 18.62
CA ILE A 39 -0.67 0.72 19.03
C ILE A 39 -2.19 0.91 19.07
N SER A 40 -2.91 0.03 18.38
CA SER A 40 -4.36 -0.09 18.36
C SER A 40 -4.73 -1.56 18.55
N ASN A 41 -5.51 -1.89 19.59
CA ASN A 41 -5.95 -3.27 19.90
C ASN A 41 -4.81 -4.32 19.88
N LYS A 42 -3.68 -4.04 20.54
CA LYS A 42 -2.47 -4.89 20.57
C LYS A 42 -1.79 -5.08 19.19
N SER A 43 -2.14 -4.29 18.21
CA SER A 43 -1.56 -4.29 16.89
C SER A 43 -1.10 -2.87 16.51
N LEU A 44 -0.56 -2.68 15.30
CA LEU A 44 -0.13 -1.37 14.83
C LEU A 44 -1.17 -0.75 13.90
N ALA A 45 -1.29 0.57 13.95
CA ALA A 45 -2.10 1.36 13.04
C ALA A 45 -1.45 2.73 12.76
N ASN A 46 -1.84 3.33 11.63
CA ASN A 46 -1.49 4.67 11.21
C ASN A 46 -2.75 5.35 10.65
N GLN A 47 -3.28 6.30 11.41
CA GLN A 47 -4.57 6.91 11.08
C GLN A 47 -4.53 7.69 9.76
N GLN A 48 -3.43 8.37 9.48
CA GLN A 48 -3.28 9.16 8.26
C GLN A 48 -3.26 8.25 7.01
N GLU A 49 -2.53 7.14 7.08
CA GLU A 49 -2.57 6.13 6.02
C GLU A 49 -3.96 5.51 5.92
N ALA A 50 -4.63 5.19 7.05
CA ALA A 50 -5.97 4.63 7.05
C ALA A 50 -7.00 5.56 6.39
N ASN A 51 -6.93 6.88 6.65
CA ASN A 51 -7.78 7.87 6.00
C ASN A 51 -7.59 7.88 4.47
N THR A 52 -6.34 7.92 4.03
CA THR A 52 -6.00 7.90 2.61
C THR A 52 -6.51 6.64 1.93
N VAL A 53 -6.21 5.47 2.51
CA VAL A 53 -6.63 4.17 1.96
C VAL A 53 -8.16 4.06 1.92
N ALA A 54 -8.86 4.47 2.99
CA ALA A 54 -10.32 4.42 3.05
C ALA A 54 -10.97 5.30 1.96
N THR A 55 -10.45 6.51 1.76
CA THR A 55 -10.95 7.43 0.73
C THR A 55 -10.77 6.84 -0.67
N LEU A 56 -9.56 6.41 -1.00
CA LEU A 56 -9.24 5.87 -2.33
C LEU A 56 -9.94 4.53 -2.59
N LEU A 57 -10.02 3.65 -1.59
CA LEU A 57 -10.73 2.38 -1.71
C LEU A 57 -12.23 2.59 -1.95
N THR A 58 -12.85 3.53 -1.21
CA THR A 58 -14.27 3.87 -1.38
C THR A 58 -14.52 4.39 -2.79
N GLU A 59 -13.68 5.31 -3.29
CA GLU A 59 -13.79 5.82 -4.66
C GLU A 59 -13.72 4.70 -5.70
N LEU A 60 -12.77 3.78 -5.57
CA LEU A 60 -12.62 2.64 -6.49
C LEU A 60 -13.86 1.74 -6.47
N LEU A 61 -14.33 1.35 -5.29
CA LEU A 61 -15.45 0.42 -5.13
C LEU A 61 -16.80 1.03 -5.54
N GLU A 62 -17.02 2.32 -5.28
CA GLU A 62 -18.24 3.03 -5.72
C GLU A 62 -18.31 3.20 -7.23
N ASN A 63 -17.15 3.26 -7.89
CA ASN A 63 -17.07 3.26 -9.36
C ASN A 63 -17.06 1.84 -9.97
N GLY A 64 -17.30 0.79 -9.18
CA GLY A 64 -17.47 -0.58 -9.65
C GLY A 64 -16.16 -1.33 -9.96
N HIS A 65 -15.01 -0.83 -9.49
CA HIS A 65 -13.73 -1.50 -9.69
C HIS A 65 -13.49 -2.64 -8.68
N ASP A 66 -12.81 -3.70 -9.11
CA ASP A 66 -12.31 -4.77 -8.22
C ASP A 66 -11.08 -4.26 -7.46
N ALA A 67 -11.30 -3.78 -6.24
CA ALA A 67 -10.26 -3.16 -5.42
C ALA A 67 -10.23 -3.75 -4.00
N ILE A 68 -9.02 -3.96 -3.49
CA ILE A 68 -8.75 -4.50 -2.14
C ILE A 68 -7.68 -3.64 -1.46
N ALA A 69 -7.93 -3.28 -0.20
CA ALA A 69 -6.89 -2.74 0.67
C ALA A 69 -6.24 -3.86 1.48
N ILE A 70 -4.91 -3.90 1.47
CA ILE A 70 -4.13 -4.85 2.27
C ILE A 70 -3.13 -4.13 3.16
N THR A 71 -2.86 -4.71 4.32
CA THR A 71 -1.91 -4.19 5.31
C THR A 71 -1.38 -5.34 6.16
N PRO A 72 -0.19 -5.25 6.77
CA PRO A 72 0.32 -6.32 7.65
C PRO A 72 -0.40 -6.44 8.98
N TYR A 73 -1.13 -5.40 9.42
CA TYR A 73 -1.53 -5.26 10.82
C TYR A 73 -3.05 -5.23 11.00
N ASN A 74 -3.57 -6.08 11.90
CA ASN A 74 -5.01 -6.09 12.23
C ASN A 74 -5.51 -4.73 12.74
N GLY A 75 -4.71 -4.00 13.54
CA GLY A 75 -5.07 -2.66 13.99
C GLY A 75 -5.32 -1.70 12.82
N GLN A 76 -4.56 -1.82 11.72
CA GLN A 76 -4.78 -1.02 10.53
C GLN A 76 -6.02 -1.47 9.74
N VAL A 77 -6.29 -2.77 9.70
CA VAL A 77 -7.54 -3.29 9.12
C VAL A 77 -8.74 -2.70 9.83
N ASP A 78 -8.74 -2.69 11.17
CA ASP A 78 -9.82 -2.13 11.98
C ASP A 78 -9.97 -0.60 11.75
N GLU A 79 -8.85 0.12 11.70
CA GLU A 79 -8.84 1.56 11.43
C GLU A 79 -9.41 1.91 10.04
N ILE A 80 -9.09 1.16 9.00
CA ILE A 80 -9.63 1.36 7.66
C ILE A 80 -11.12 0.99 7.63
N ARG A 81 -11.50 -0.17 8.19
CA ARG A 81 -12.89 -0.63 8.25
C ARG A 81 -13.82 0.31 8.98
N GLY A 82 -13.31 1.00 10.01
CA GLY A 82 -14.07 2.02 10.76
C GLY A 82 -14.35 3.30 9.96
N ARG A 83 -13.78 3.48 8.77
CA ARG A 83 -13.89 4.68 7.92
C ARG A 83 -14.65 4.45 6.61
N ILE A 84 -15.01 3.21 6.33
CA ILE A 84 -15.70 2.84 5.09
C ILE A 84 -17.08 2.26 5.41
N SER A 85 -17.95 2.23 4.43
CA SER A 85 -19.28 1.61 4.54
C SER A 85 -19.16 0.11 4.85
N ASP A 86 -20.11 -0.42 5.64
CA ASP A 86 -20.16 -1.84 6.02
C ASP A 86 -20.13 -2.78 4.82
N LYS A 87 -20.76 -2.40 3.71
CA LYS A 87 -20.76 -3.17 2.45
C LYS A 87 -19.36 -3.41 1.86
N PHE A 88 -18.39 -2.57 2.23
CA PHE A 88 -17.01 -2.64 1.71
C PHE A 88 -15.99 -3.22 2.70
N ARG A 89 -16.40 -3.58 3.92
CA ARG A 89 -15.47 -4.09 4.95
C ARG A 89 -14.72 -5.33 4.51
N ASP A 90 -15.33 -6.16 3.68
CA ASP A 90 -14.70 -7.36 3.13
C ASP A 90 -13.59 -7.06 2.12
N ASN A 91 -13.51 -5.83 1.61
CA ASN A 91 -12.44 -5.37 0.74
C ASN A 91 -11.19 -4.87 1.50
N VAL A 92 -11.15 -5.06 2.84
CA VAL A 92 -9.97 -4.74 3.66
C VAL A 92 -9.48 -5.99 4.36
N ARG A 93 -8.22 -6.38 4.12
CA ARG A 93 -7.64 -7.63 4.60
C ARG A 93 -6.21 -7.44 5.12
N THR A 94 -5.73 -8.39 5.90
CA THR A 94 -4.29 -8.50 6.11
C THR A 94 -3.60 -9.10 4.89
N VAL A 95 -2.30 -8.82 4.72
CA VAL A 95 -1.48 -9.44 3.65
C VAL A 95 -1.58 -10.97 3.70
N ASP A 96 -1.43 -11.55 4.90
CA ASP A 96 -1.54 -13.00 5.10
C ASP A 96 -2.96 -13.51 4.81
N GLY A 97 -3.99 -12.74 5.18
CA GLY A 97 -5.41 -13.09 4.90
C GLY A 97 -5.81 -12.93 3.42
N PHE A 98 -4.96 -12.30 2.60
CA PHE A 98 -5.15 -12.14 1.15
C PHE A 98 -4.21 -13.05 0.33
N GLN A 99 -3.42 -13.89 0.99
CA GLN A 99 -2.50 -14.80 0.31
C GLN A 99 -3.24 -15.72 -0.68
N GLY A 100 -2.67 -15.89 -1.88
CA GLY A 100 -3.24 -16.72 -2.95
C GLY A 100 -4.37 -16.06 -3.76
N LYS A 101 -4.73 -14.83 -3.44
CA LYS A 101 -5.74 -14.04 -4.16
C LYS A 101 -5.10 -12.88 -4.90
N GLU A 102 -5.84 -12.31 -5.84
CA GLU A 102 -5.46 -11.12 -6.63
C GLU A 102 -6.69 -10.23 -6.80
N ALA A 103 -6.47 -8.96 -7.09
CA ALA A 103 -7.50 -7.99 -7.47
C ALA A 103 -6.96 -7.06 -8.57
N ASP A 104 -7.84 -6.36 -9.27
CA ASP A 104 -7.41 -5.42 -10.30
C ASP A 104 -6.62 -4.27 -9.66
N PHE A 105 -7.13 -3.71 -8.57
CA PHE A 105 -6.47 -2.64 -7.83
C PHE A 105 -6.15 -3.05 -6.40
N ILE A 106 -4.90 -2.84 -6.00
CA ILE A 106 -4.45 -3.05 -4.62
C ILE A 106 -4.03 -1.73 -4.01
N LEU A 107 -4.53 -1.47 -2.80
CA LEU A 107 -4.06 -0.39 -1.93
C LEU A 107 -3.29 -1.02 -0.77
N LEU A 108 -1.99 -0.75 -0.69
CA LEU A 108 -1.10 -1.30 0.33
C LEU A 108 -0.72 -0.21 1.34
N SER A 109 -1.16 -0.34 2.60
CA SER A 109 -0.71 0.50 3.71
C SER A 109 0.43 -0.18 4.45
N LEU A 110 1.59 0.49 4.54
CA LEU A 110 2.77 -0.05 5.24
C LEU A 110 2.72 0.20 6.74
N VAL A 111 2.01 1.23 7.18
CA VAL A 111 1.75 1.61 8.59
C VAL A 111 2.96 2.17 9.32
N ARG A 112 4.15 1.62 9.04
CA ARG A 112 5.36 1.85 9.83
C ARG A 112 5.89 3.27 9.66
N LYS A 113 5.91 4.00 10.77
CA LYS A 113 6.66 5.25 10.93
C LYS A 113 7.01 5.46 12.39
N ASN A 114 8.26 5.21 12.75
CA ASN A 114 8.76 5.26 14.12
C ASN A 114 10.22 5.73 14.14
N GLN A 115 10.73 6.02 15.36
CA GLN A 115 12.10 6.47 15.56
C GLN A 115 13.06 5.34 15.98
N ARG A 116 12.67 4.08 15.80
CA ARG A 116 13.51 2.94 16.15
C ARG A 116 14.71 2.87 15.21
N THR A 117 15.84 2.37 15.71
CA THR A 117 17.05 2.15 14.93
C THR A 117 17.08 0.73 14.37
N GLY A 118 17.69 0.59 13.17
CA GLY A 118 17.83 -0.67 12.45
C GLY A 118 16.56 -1.14 11.74
N ALA A 119 16.72 -1.60 10.50
CA ALA A 119 15.63 -2.00 9.61
C ALA A 119 14.66 -3.00 10.24
N SER A 120 15.17 -3.98 10.99
CA SER A 120 14.37 -5.01 11.65
C SER A 120 13.32 -4.44 12.62
N ARG A 121 13.69 -3.46 13.46
CA ARG A 121 12.76 -2.83 14.41
C ARG A 121 11.86 -1.78 13.74
N ARG A 122 12.36 -1.13 12.69
CA ARG A 122 11.60 -0.12 11.95
C ARG A 122 10.49 -0.76 11.12
N TRP A 123 10.78 -1.85 10.41
CA TRP A 123 9.89 -2.39 9.38
C TRP A 123 9.23 -3.73 9.73
N GLY A 124 9.78 -4.51 10.68
CA GLY A 124 9.16 -5.73 11.19
C GLY A 124 8.69 -6.70 10.09
N PHE A 125 7.40 -6.67 9.79
CA PHE A 125 6.76 -7.52 8.78
C PHE A 125 7.44 -7.43 7.40
N PHE A 126 7.79 -6.24 6.96
CA PHE A 126 8.39 -5.98 5.65
C PHE A 126 9.89 -6.25 5.56
N ARG A 127 10.47 -6.86 6.59
CA ARG A 127 11.82 -7.40 6.51
C ARG A 127 11.89 -8.72 5.73
N ASP A 128 10.82 -9.54 5.75
CA ASP A 128 10.76 -10.80 5.02
C ASP A 128 10.47 -10.54 3.52
N PRO A 129 11.43 -10.84 2.61
CA PRO A 129 11.26 -10.60 1.19
C PRO A 129 10.09 -11.39 0.57
N ARG A 130 9.73 -12.54 1.16
CA ARG A 130 8.59 -13.33 0.70
C ARG A 130 7.27 -12.61 0.97
N ARG A 131 7.14 -11.98 2.15
CA ARG A 131 5.95 -11.18 2.51
C ARG A 131 5.85 -9.91 1.68
N ILE A 132 6.98 -9.24 1.42
CA ILE A 132 7.05 -8.11 0.50
C ILE A 132 6.57 -8.56 -0.89
N ASN A 133 7.12 -9.65 -1.41
CA ASN A 133 6.71 -10.17 -2.72
C ASN A 133 5.21 -10.46 -2.78
N VAL A 134 4.63 -11.09 -1.75
CA VAL A 134 3.19 -11.33 -1.67
C VAL A 134 2.43 -10.00 -1.69
N ALA A 135 2.81 -9.02 -0.88
CA ALA A 135 2.10 -7.74 -0.79
C ALA A 135 2.10 -6.96 -2.12
N PHE A 136 3.26 -6.92 -2.80
CA PHE A 136 3.43 -6.10 -4.00
C PHE A 136 3.05 -6.79 -5.32
N SER A 137 2.81 -8.09 -5.33
CA SER A 137 2.48 -8.87 -6.53
C SER A 137 1.00 -9.23 -6.68
N ARG A 138 0.11 -8.63 -5.87
CA ARG A 138 -1.32 -8.98 -5.86
C ARG A 138 -2.17 -8.16 -6.83
N ALA A 139 -1.63 -7.05 -7.35
CA ALA A 139 -2.32 -6.17 -8.26
C ALA A 139 -2.21 -6.66 -9.72
N ARG A 140 -3.35 -6.78 -10.41
CA ARG A 140 -3.38 -7.09 -11.84
C ARG A 140 -3.26 -5.84 -12.71
N GLU A 141 -3.88 -4.73 -12.30
CA GLU A 141 -4.00 -3.51 -13.10
C GLU A 141 -3.35 -2.29 -12.46
N GLY A 142 -3.45 -2.14 -11.14
CA GLY A 142 -2.89 -0.97 -10.47
C GLY A 142 -2.55 -1.20 -9.01
N LEU A 143 -1.44 -0.62 -8.57
CA LEU A 143 -0.97 -0.66 -7.20
C LEU A 143 -0.79 0.74 -6.65
N ILE A 144 -1.41 1.00 -5.50
CA ILE A 144 -1.21 2.20 -4.69
C ILE A 144 -0.53 1.80 -3.40
N VAL A 145 0.65 2.34 -3.14
CA VAL A 145 1.37 2.16 -1.86
C VAL A 145 1.21 3.44 -1.05
N VAL A 146 0.78 3.32 0.19
CA VAL A 146 0.61 4.45 1.11
C VAL A 146 1.57 4.28 2.26
N SER A 147 2.51 5.22 2.42
CA SER A 147 3.51 5.21 3.50
C SER A 147 4.27 6.54 3.55
N SER A 148 5.28 6.64 4.41
CA SER A 148 6.23 7.76 4.44
C SER A 148 7.47 7.42 3.60
N GLN A 149 7.67 8.16 2.50
CA GLN A 149 8.86 8.04 1.65
C GLN A 149 10.14 8.27 2.45
N LYS A 150 10.18 9.38 3.17
CA LYS A 150 11.32 9.75 4.02
C LYS A 150 11.67 8.66 5.04
N HIS A 151 10.67 7.99 5.61
CA HIS A 151 10.92 6.90 6.56
C HIS A 151 11.61 5.70 5.91
N ILE A 152 11.28 5.38 4.65
CA ILE A 152 11.94 4.33 3.88
C ILE A 152 13.38 4.75 3.57
N GLU A 153 13.60 5.94 3.05
CA GLU A 153 14.91 6.47 2.63
C GLU A 153 15.88 6.65 3.80
N GLN A 154 15.39 7.05 4.96
CA GLN A 154 16.20 7.27 6.17
C GLN A 154 16.40 6.01 7.03
N THR A 155 16.02 4.84 6.55
CA THR A 155 16.25 3.59 7.25
C THR A 155 17.67 3.08 6.97
N ASP A 156 18.42 2.72 8.02
CA ASP A 156 19.70 2.04 7.89
C ASP A 156 19.46 0.59 7.48
N TRP A 157 19.34 0.37 6.18
CA TRP A 157 19.16 -0.96 5.61
C TRP A 157 20.45 -1.77 5.68
N LEU A 158 20.35 -3.03 6.11
CA LEU A 158 21.45 -3.96 5.99
C LEU A 158 21.55 -4.48 4.55
N GLU A 159 22.74 -4.91 4.15
CA GLU A 159 22.96 -5.55 2.86
C GLU A 159 21.95 -6.71 2.68
N ASN A 160 21.30 -6.76 1.52
CA ASN A 160 20.23 -7.70 1.17
C ASN A 160 18.90 -7.55 1.95
N GLU A 161 18.69 -6.50 2.76
CA GLU A 161 17.40 -6.17 3.41
C GLU A 161 16.70 -4.94 2.78
N GLU A 162 17.24 -4.37 1.72
CA GLU A 162 16.85 -3.09 1.09
C GLU A 162 15.62 -3.20 0.18
N HIS A 163 14.82 -4.25 0.35
CA HIS A 163 13.72 -4.55 -0.58
C HIS A 163 12.70 -3.41 -0.71
N LEU A 164 12.33 -2.76 0.41
CA LEU A 164 11.40 -1.62 0.37
C LEU A 164 12.02 -0.41 -0.31
N LEU A 165 13.31 -0.15 -0.08
CA LEU A 165 14.02 0.94 -0.74
C LEU A 165 14.12 0.67 -2.25
N THR A 166 14.45 -0.56 -2.64
CA THR A 166 14.45 -0.97 -4.05
C THR A 166 13.10 -0.74 -4.71
N ILE A 167 12.00 -1.14 -4.04
CA ILE A 167 10.65 -0.93 -4.56
C ILE A 167 10.30 0.55 -4.66
N LEU A 168 10.67 1.37 -3.66
CA LEU A 168 10.47 2.81 -3.73
C LEU A 168 11.21 3.42 -4.93
N ASN A 169 12.46 3.03 -5.14
CA ASN A 169 13.25 3.48 -6.30
C ASN A 169 12.60 3.08 -7.63
N GLU A 170 12.08 1.86 -7.74
CA GLU A 170 11.32 1.42 -8.93
C GLU A 170 10.05 2.25 -9.14
N ILE A 171 9.33 2.58 -8.06
CA ILE A 171 8.15 3.46 -8.15
C ILE A 171 8.54 4.87 -8.59
N GLN A 172 9.65 5.41 -8.08
CA GLN A 172 10.14 6.74 -8.46
C GLN A 172 10.57 6.80 -9.94
N GLN A 173 11.13 5.72 -10.48
CA GLN A 173 11.59 5.63 -11.87
C GLN A 173 10.46 5.33 -12.87
N HIS A 174 9.53 4.47 -12.51
CA HIS A 174 8.54 3.90 -13.43
C HIS A 174 7.09 4.17 -13.03
N GLY A 175 6.86 4.71 -11.85
CA GLY A 175 5.56 5.03 -11.28
C GLY A 175 5.38 6.54 -11.08
N SER A 176 4.55 6.88 -10.11
CA SER A 176 4.32 8.26 -9.69
C SER A 176 4.30 8.37 -8.17
N VAL A 177 4.94 9.40 -7.65
CA VAL A 177 4.88 9.77 -6.23
C VAL A 177 3.97 10.99 -6.08
N VAL A 178 2.96 10.89 -5.23
CA VAL A 178 2.01 11.96 -4.94
C VAL A 178 1.96 12.25 -3.45
N GLN A 179 1.74 13.50 -3.09
CA GLN A 179 1.57 13.88 -1.68
C GLN A 179 0.15 13.54 -1.22
N GLY A 180 0.03 12.77 -0.14
CA GLY A 180 -1.23 12.51 0.54
C GLY A 180 -1.71 13.76 1.29
N LYS A 181 -3.01 14.05 1.21
CA LYS A 181 -3.66 15.14 1.96
C LYS A 181 -4.34 14.59 3.20
#